data_05127b48f6b7b0e66da4072ff82d9e9e
#
_entry.id   05127b48f6b7b0e66da4072ff82d9e9e
#
_cell.length_a   1.000
_cell.length_b   1.000
_cell.length_c   1.000
_cell.angle_alpha   90.00
_cell.angle_beta   90.00
_cell.angle_gamma   90.00
#
_symmetry.space_group_name_H-M   'P 1'
#
loop_
_entity.id
_entity.type
_entity.pdbx_description
1 polymer ?
#
loop_
_entity_poly.entity_id
_entity_poly.type
_entity_poly.pdbx_seq_one_letter_code
_entity_poly.pdbx_strand_id
1 'polypeptide(L)'
;EPYRRQRQMCIRDRYTRNMAVGASFADLAVILIDAKQGVLVQTRRHARICALMGINYFVFAVNKMDLVGYDEKRFDEITKQIIELTKELELKNVVIIPVSATEGDNVTTKSENIPWYKGPALLSYLEDVDIKDENEEEGFYMPVQRVCRPDHTFRGFQGQIEAGEVKVGDEMTTLP
;
A
#
# COMPACT_ATOMS: atom_id res chain seq x y z
N GLU A 1 13.92 8.20 30.59
CA GLU A 1 12.78 8.05 29.66
C GLU A 1 12.90 8.93 28.40
N PRO A 2 13.40 10.21 28.40
CA PRO A 2 13.56 11.00 27.16
C PRO A 2 14.50 10.34 26.14
N TYR A 3 15.57 9.71 26.58
CA TYR A 3 16.53 9.00 25.73
C TYR A 3 15.93 7.81 24.98
N ARG A 4 14.93 7.13 25.56
CA ARG A 4 14.25 6.01 24.91
C ARG A 4 13.33 6.48 23.80
N ARG A 5 12.66 7.63 23.96
CA ARG A 5 11.82 8.25 22.90
C ARG A 5 12.66 8.75 21.73
N GLN A 6 13.79 9.39 21.99
CA GLN A 6 14.72 9.83 20.95
C GLN A 6 15.32 8.65 20.17
N ARG A 7 15.69 7.56 20.88
CA ARG A 7 16.21 6.36 20.23
C ARG A 7 15.17 5.68 19.33
N GLN A 8 13.90 5.64 19.73
CA GLN A 8 12.81 5.11 18.91
C GLN A 8 12.54 6.00 17.69
N MET A 9 12.62 7.32 17.79
CA MET A 9 12.52 8.23 16.65
C MET A 9 13.67 8.02 15.66
N CYS A 10 14.90 7.93 16.12
CA CYS A 10 16.07 7.67 15.27
C CYS A 10 16.02 6.30 14.57
N ILE A 11 15.50 5.26 15.24
CA ILE A 11 15.27 3.95 14.66
C ILE A 11 14.19 4.04 13.58
N ARG A 12 13.09 4.72 13.88
CA ARG A 12 11.95 4.88 12.95
C ARG A 12 12.36 5.60 11.66
N ASP A 13 13.18 6.65 11.72
CA ASP A 13 13.65 7.38 10.54
C ASP A 13 14.63 6.57 9.68
N ARG A 14 15.41 5.67 10.26
CA ARG A 14 16.25 4.73 9.50
C ARG A 14 15.44 3.73 8.69
N TYR A 15 14.28 3.33 9.20
CA TYR A 15 13.41 2.36 8.51
C TYR A 15 12.61 2.97 7.35
N THR A 16 12.49 4.29 7.24
CA THR A 16 11.80 4.93 6.13
C THR A 16 12.42 4.58 4.77
N ARG A 17 13.75 4.44 4.69
CA ARG A 17 14.43 3.99 3.46
C ARG A 17 14.06 2.54 3.11
N ASN A 18 14.11 1.65 4.10
CA ASN A 18 13.75 0.24 3.90
C ASN A 18 12.27 0.10 3.53
N MET A 19 11.41 0.94 4.10
CA MET A 19 10.00 0.99 3.74
C MET A 19 9.80 1.41 2.29
N ALA A 20 10.52 2.43 1.81
CA ALA A 20 10.43 2.85 0.41
C ALA A 20 10.87 1.74 -0.56
N VAL A 21 11.95 1.02 -0.23
CA VAL A 21 12.38 -0.15 -1.02
C VAL A 21 11.33 -1.27 -0.99
N GLY A 22 10.72 -1.55 0.17
CA GLY A 22 9.63 -2.54 0.25
C GLY A 22 8.38 -2.10 -0.52
N ALA A 23 8.05 -0.81 -0.46
CA ALA A 23 6.89 -0.24 -1.15
C ALA A 23 7.02 -0.28 -2.69
N SER A 24 8.25 -0.26 -3.25
CA SER A 24 8.46 -0.32 -4.70
C SER A 24 8.13 -1.69 -5.33
N PHE A 25 7.90 -2.71 -4.51
CA PHE A 25 7.53 -4.06 -4.95
C PHE A 25 6.16 -4.50 -4.40
N ALA A 26 5.41 -3.58 -3.80
CA ALA A 26 4.15 -3.89 -3.15
C ALA A 26 2.97 -3.32 -3.94
N ASP A 27 1.94 -4.12 -4.12
CA ASP A 27 0.71 -3.73 -4.80
C ASP A 27 -0.31 -3.09 -3.85
N LEU A 28 -0.19 -3.39 -2.54
CA LEU A 28 -1.10 -2.91 -1.49
C LEU A 28 -0.31 -2.49 -0.25
N ALA A 29 -0.73 -1.40 0.39
CA ALA A 29 -0.16 -0.92 1.64
C ALA A 29 -1.13 -1.08 2.82
N VAL A 30 -0.70 -1.78 3.86
CA VAL A 30 -1.41 -1.81 5.15
C VAL A 30 -0.77 -0.80 6.11
N ILE A 31 -1.50 0.25 6.47
CA ILE A 31 -1.04 1.32 7.36
C ILE A 31 -1.73 1.20 8.72
N LEU A 32 -0.95 0.94 9.76
CA LEU A 32 -1.46 0.83 11.12
C LEU A 32 -1.61 2.21 11.77
N ILE A 33 -2.78 2.42 12.40
CA ILE A 33 -3.11 3.64 13.17
C ILE A 33 -3.47 3.22 14.60
N ASP A 34 -2.87 3.85 15.59
CA ASP A 34 -3.23 3.63 17.00
C ASP A 34 -4.54 4.37 17.32
N ALA A 35 -5.56 3.64 17.79
CA ALA A 35 -6.89 4.19 18.11
C ALA A 35 -6.84 5.31 19.15
N LYS A 36 -5.87 5.28 20.10
CA LYS A 36 -5.69 6.37 21.07
C LYS A 36 -5.11 7.64 20.46
N GLN A 37 -4.17 7.49 19.49
CA GLN A 37 -3.42 8.61 18.94
C GLN A 37 -4.04 9.19 17.68
N GLY A 38 -4.75 8.39 16.89
CA GLY A 38 -5.29 8.78 15.59
C GLY A 38 -4.22 8.97 14.51
N VAL A 39 -4.52 9.77 13.50
CA VAL A 39 -3.63 10.00 12.36
C VAL A 39 -2.49 10.95 12.75
N LEU A 40 -1.27 10.42 12.80
CA LEU A 40 -0.06 11.16 13.13
C LEU A 40 0.66 11.65 11.85
N VAL A 41 1.60 12.58 12.04
CA VAL A 41 2.50 13.07 10.96
C VAL A 41 3.22 11.89 10.28
N GLN A 42 3.59 10.87 11.05
CA GLN A 42 4.24 9.66 10.54
C GLN A 42 3.31 8.87 9.62
N THR A 43 2.03 8.73 9.97
CA THR A 43 1.01 8.08 9.14
C THR A 43 0.89 8.78 7.79
N ARG A 44 0.81 10.11 7.80
CA ARG A 44 0.76 10.95 6.58
C ARG A 44 2.00 10.74 5.70
N ARG A 45 3.18 10.73 6.31
CA ARG A 45 4.46 10.50 5.61
C ARG A 45 4.51 9.13 4.95
N HIS A 46 4.11 8.07 5.67
CA HIS A 46 4.11 6.71 5.13
C HIS A 46 3.11 6.55 3.99
N ALA A 47 1.88 7.05 4.15
CA ALA A 47 0.88 7.02 3.08
C ALA A 47 1.38 7.74 1.82
N ARG A 48 2.00 8.93 1.98
CA ARG A 48 2.57 9.69 0.86
C ARG A 48 3.69 8.93 0.14
N ILE A 49 4.58 8.28 0.88
CA ILE A 49 5.67 7.49 0.27
C ILE A 49 5.09 6.30 -0.50
N CYS A 50 4.13 5.57 0.07
CA CYS A 50 3.48 4.47 -0.62
C CYS A 50 2.78 4.94 -1.92
N ALA A 51 2.06 6.06 -1.89
CA ALA A 51 1.44 6.65 -3.07
C ALA A 51 2.48 7.06 -4.13
N LEU A 52 3.60 7.66 -3.74
CA LEU A 52 4.70 8.01 -4.64
C LEU A 52 5.40 6.79 -5.27
N MET A 53 5.35 5.63 -4.61
CA MET A 53 5.87 4.36 -5.15
C MET A 53 4.87 3.66 -6.09
N GLY A 54 3.70 4.27 -6.35
CA GLY A 54 2.70 3.74 -7.28
C GLY A 54 1.67 2.80 -6.65
N ILE A 55 1.64 2.65 -5.32
CA ILE A 55 0.63 1.83 -4.66
C ILE A 55 -0.74 2.50 -4.77
N ASN A 56 -1.72 1.79 -5.32
CA ASN A 56 -3.09 2.25 -5.52
C ASN A 56 -4.09 1.67 -4.50
N TYR A 57 -3.71 0.64 -3.74
CA TYR A 57 -4.58 -0.03 -2.77
C TYR A 57 -4.08 0.23 -1.34
N PHE A 58 -4.95 0.77 -0.48
CA PHE A 58 -4.60 1.16 0.88
C PHE A 58 -5.57 0.56 1.89
N VAL A 59 -5.03 -0.09 2.91
CA VAL A 59 -5.79 -0.54 4.08
C VAL A 59 -5.30 0.25 5.30
N PHE A 60 -6.16 1.05 5.90
CA PHE A 60 -5.89 1.68 7.18
C PHE A 60 -6.46 0.81 8.30
N ALA A 61 -5.58 0.10 9.00
CA ALA A 61 -5.98 -0.71 10.15
C ALA A 61 -5.90 0.12 11.43
N VAL A 62 -7.07 0.49 11.97
CA VAL A 62 -7.18 1.23 13.25
C VAL A 62 -7.04 0.22 14.38
N ASN A 63 -5.80 0.09 14.87
CA ASN A 63 -5.41 -0.91 15.86
C ASN A 63 -5.59 -0.41 17.30
N LYS A 64 -5.59 -1.36 18.23
CA LYS A 64 -5.79 -1.15 19.68
C LYS A 64 -7.18 -0.63 20.03
N MET A 65 -8.20 -1.12 19.33
CA MET A 65 -9.60 -0.79 19.61
C MET A 65 -10.02 -1.24 21.01
N ASP A 66 -9.39 -2.31 21.55
CA ASP A 66 -9.53 -2.76 22.93
C ASP A 66 -9.21 -1.67 23.95
N LEU A 67 -8.18 -0.87 23.72
CA LEU A 67 -7.74 0.21 24.62
C LEU A 67 -8.66 1.45 24.63
N VAL A 68 -9.57 1.54 23.70
CA VAL A 68 -10.60 2.59 23.63
C VAL A 68 -12.01 2.03 23.83
N GLY A 69 -12.13 0.77 24.33
CA GLY A 69 -13.40 0.11 24.62
C GLY A 69 -14.26 -0.13 23.39
N TYR A 70 -13.66 -0.32 22.22
CA TYR A 70 -14.35 -0.55 20.94
C TYR A 70 -15.34 0.57 20.56
N ASP A 71 -15.05 1.80 20.98
CA ASP A 71 -15.94 2.96 20.79
C ASP A 71 -16.06 3.34 19.30
N GLU A 72 -17.28 3.25 18.78
CA GLU A 72 -17.64 3.61 17.41
C GLU A 72 -17.36 5.10 17.13
N LYS A 73 -17.64 5.99 18.08
CA LYS A 73 -17.41 7.44 17.90
C LYS A 73 -15.93 7.75 17.69
N ARG A 74 -15.06 7.06 18.45
CA ARG A 74 -13.62 7.21 18.31
C ARG A 74 -13.14 6.71 16.96
N PHE A 75 -13.67 5.60 16.47
CA PHE A 75 -13.39 5.10 15.13
C PHE A 75 -13.85 6.07 14.05
N ASP A 76 -15.02 6.67 14.18
CA ASP A 76 -15.56 7.67 13.24
C ASP A 76 -14.69 8.94 13.17
N GLU A 77 -14.18 9.41 14.30
CA GLU A 77 -13.25 10.55 14.34
C GLU A 77 -11.97 10.24 13.54
N ILE A 78 -11.39 9.07 13.73
CA ILE A 78 -10.18 8.63 13.02
C ILE A 78 -10.49 8.43 11.54
N THR A 79 -11.64 7.87 11.21
CA THR A 79 -12.12 7.68 9.84
C THR A 79 -12.21 9.01 9.10
N LYS A 80 -12.72 10.07 9.74
CA LYS A 80 -12.75 11.41 9.15
C LYS A 80 -11.34 11.93 8.84
N GLN A 81 -10.39 11.75 9.78
CA GLN A 81 -8.99 12.14 9.56
C GLN A 81 -8.34 11.36 8.41
N ILE A 82 -8.68 10.06 8.26
CA ILE A 82 -8.19 9.24 7.14
C ILE A 82 -8.79 9.71 5.82
N ILE A 83 -10.09 10.02 5.79
CA ILE A 83 -10.77 10.55 4.59
C ILE A 83 -10.16 11.88 4.14
N GLU A 84 -9.83 12.78 5.08
CA GLU A 84 -9.13 14.02 4.77
C GLU A 84 -7.74 13.74 4.16
N LEU A 85 -6.98 12.81 4.75
CA LEU A 85 -5.69 12.37 4.22
C LEU A 85 -5.80 11.74 2.83
N THR A 86 -6.82 10.90 2.61
CA THR A 86 -7.12 10.27 1.32
C THR A 86 -7.36 11.32 0.24
N LYS A 87 -8.12 12.38 0.56
CA LYS A 87 -8.37 13.49 -0.37
C LYS A 87 -7.11 14.32 -0.62
N GLU A 88 -6.32 14.61 0.42
CA GLU A 88 -5.06 15.37 0.31
C GLU A 88 -4.04 14.66 -0.61
N LEU A 89 -3.98 13.33 -0.53
CA LEU A 89 -3.00 12.51 -1.26
C LEU A 89 -3.57 11.85 -2.53
N GLU A 90 -4.85 12.09 -2.84
CA GLU A 90 -5.56 11.49 -3.98
C GLU A 90 -5.46 9.95 -4.00
N LEU A 91 -5.52 9.33 -2.80
CA LEU A 91 -5.39 7.87 -2.69
C LEU A 91 -6.60 7.17 -3.30
N LYS A 92 -6.33 6.13 -4.06
CA LYS A 92 -7.35 5.25 -4.64
C LYS A 92 -7.57 4.03 -3.75
N ASN A 93 -8.71 3.35 -3.89
CA ASN A 93 -9.02 2.05 -3.29
C ASN A 93 -8.67 1.96 -1.79
N VAL A 94 -9.26 2.86 -0.99
CA VAL A 94 -8.99 2.95 0.46
C VAL A 94 -10.04 2.18 1.25
N VAL A 95 -9.58 1.29 2.14
CA VAL A 95 -10.42 0.57 3.10
C VAL A 95 -9.93 0.84 4.53
N ILE A 96 -10.86 1.01 5.46
CA ILE A 96 -10.58 1.32 6.86
C ILE A 96 -11.17 0.21 7.72
N ILE A 97 -10.33 -0.47 8.51
CA ILE A 97 -10.73 -1.64 9.30
C ILE A 97 -10.36 -1.39 10.77
N PRO A 98 -11.34 -1.44 11.71
CA PRO A 98 -11.04 -1.43 13.13
C PRO A 98 -10.54 -2.80 13.57
N VAL A 99 -9.39 -2.86 14.24
CA VAL A 99 -8.77 -4.11 14.68
C VAL A 99 -8.27 -4.03 16.12
N SER A 100 -8.16 -5.17 16.78
CA SER A 100 -7.32 -5.34 17.95
C SER A 100 -6.37 -6.51 17.69
N ALA A 101 -5.10 -6.19 17.42
CA ALA A 101 -4.09 -7.22 17.15
C ALA A 101 -3.77 -8.07 18.39
N THR A 102 -3.97 -7.55 19.59
CA THR A 102 -3.74 -8.28 20.86
C THR A 102 -4.81 -9.31 21.11
N GLU A 103 -6.08 -8.94 20.90
CA GLU A 103 -7.24 -9.82 21.11
C GLU A 103 -7.58 -10.64 19.85
N GLY A 104 -7.03 -10.28 18.70
CA GLY A 104 -7.32 -10.92 17.41
C GLY A 104 -8.59 -10.42 16.72
N ASP A 105 -9.23 -9.39 17.27
CA ASP A 105 -10.50 -8.85 16.77
C ASP A 105 -10.34 -8.23 15.38
N ASN A 106 -11.17 -8.66 14.42
CA ASN A 106 -11.17 -8.27 13.01
C ASN A 106 -9.82 -8.46 12.30
N VAL A 107 -8.92 -9.29 12.83
CA VAL A 107 -7.67 -9.64 12.15
C VAL A 107 -7.90 -10.80 11.18
N THR A 108 -8.28 -11.97 11.69
CA THR A 108 -8.56 -13.17 10.89
C THR A 108 -10.05 -13.37 10.65
N THR A 109 -10.85 -13.16 11.70
CA THR A 109 -12.31 -13.32 11.69
C THR A 109 -12.99 -12.07 12.22
N LYS A 110 -14.26 -11.88 11.87
CA LYS A 110 -15.06 -10.77 12.39
C LYS A 110 -15.21 -10.88 13.91
N SER A 111 -15.05 -9.75 14.58
CA SER A 111 -15.18 -9.64 16.03
C SER A 111 -16.64 -9.47 16.48
N GLU A 112 -17.01 -10.14 17.55
CA GLU A 112 -18.28 -9.91 18.26
C GLU A 112 -18.25 -8.63 19.10
N ASN A 113 -17.04 -8.14 19.44
CA ASN A 113 -16.84 -6.92 20.22
C ASN A 113 -17.06 -5.64 19.40
N ILE A 114 -17.11 -5.75 18.05
CA ILE A 114 -17.28 -4.62 17.12
C ILE A 114 -18.54 -4.84 16.25
N PRO A 115 -19.74 -4.96 16.82
CA PRO A 115 -20.97 -5.29 16.08
C PRO A 115 -21.41 -4.20 15.10
N TRP A 116 -21.00 -2.97 15.32
CA TRP A 116 -21.28 -1.81 14.45
C TRP A 116 -20.46 -1.83 13.15
N TYR A 117 -19.34 -2.55 13.10
CA TYR A 117 -18.54 -2.66 11.89
C TYR A 117 -19.06 -3.80 10.98
N LYS A 118 -19.47 -3.44 9.78
CA LYS A 118 -20.06 -4.40 8.81
C LYS A 118 -19.09 -4.85 7.73
N GLY A 119 -17.88 -4.29 7.70
CA GLY A 119 -16.86 -4.62 6.70
C GLY A 119 -16.23 -6.01 6.89
N PRO A 120 -15.27 -6.37 6.05
CA PRO A 120 -14.51 -7.62 6.15
C PRO A 120 -13.49 -7.57 7.30
N ALA A 121 -13.03 -8.74 7.79
CA ALA A 121 -11.81 -8.82 8.59
C ALA A 121 -10.58 -8.53 7.72
N LEU A 122 -9.47 -8.16 8.36
CA LEU A 122 -8.27 -7.74 7.64
C LEU A 122 -7.74 -8.84 6.72
N LEU A 123 -7.59 -10.07 7.21
CA LEU A 123 -7.08 -11.19 6.42
C LEU A 123 -8.03 -11.53 5.28
N SER A 124 -9.34 -11.62 5.54
CA SER A 124 -10.32 -11.89 4.49
C SER A 124 -10.29 -10.84 3.38
N TYR A 125 -10.13 -9.57 3.73
CA TYR A 125 -9.99 -8.52 2.73
C TYR A 125 -8.71 -8.69 1.88
N LEU A 126 -7.58 -9.05 2.51
CA LEU A 126 -6.30 -9.25 1.80
C LEU A 126 -6.32 -10.47 0.88
N GLU A 127 -7.12 -11.50 1.21
CA GLU A 127 -7.30 -12.70 0.38
C GLU A 127 -8.26 -12.45 -0.80
N ASP A 128 -9.28 -11.60 -0.61
CA ASP A 128 -10.34 -11.37 -1.58
C ASP A 128 -10.07 -10.16 -2.50
N VAL A 129 -9.11 -9.29 -2.16
CA VAL A 129 -8.83 -8.09 -2.96
C VAL A 129 -8.27 -8.47 -4.32
N ASP A 130 -8.99 -8.09 -5.38
CA ASP A 130 -8.54 -8.22 -6.76
C ASP A 130 -7.74 -6.98 -7.15
N ILE A 131 -6.43 -7.13 -7.20
CA ILE A 131 -5.51 -6.06 -7.59
C ILE A 131 -5.42 -6.07 -9.11
N LYS A 132 -6.15 -5.16 -9.74
CA LYS A 132 -6.10 -4.98 -11.18
C LYS A 132 -4.89 -4.13 -11.55
N ASP A 133 -4.06 -4.65 -12.43
CA ASP A 133 -3.09 -3.83 -13.14
C ASP A 133 -3.85 -2.84 -14.03
N GLU A 134 -3.80 -1.55 -13.70
CA GLU A 134 -4.41 -0.48 -14.50
C GLU A 134 -3.81 -0.43 -15.93
N ASN A 135 -2.73 -1.17 -16.18
CA ASN A 135 -2.02 -1.23 -17.46
C ASN A 135 -2.50 -2.35 -18.40
N GLU A 136 -3.50 -3.16 -18.02
CA GLU A 136 -4.00 -4.24 -18.88
C GLU A 136 -4.68 -3.76 -20.19
N GLU A 137 -5.08 -2.48 -20.27
CA GLU A 137 -5.76 -1.92 -21.45
C GLU A 137 -4.82 -1.18 -22.42
N GLU A 138 -3.59 -0.91 -22.04
CA GLU A 138 -2.61 -0.23 -22.90
C GLU A 138 -1.74 -1.28 -23.60
N GLY A 139 -1.76 -1.31 -24.93
CA GLY A 139 -1.02 -2.24 -25.79
C GLY A 139 0.42 -2.54 -25.33
N PHE A 140 1.17 -3.30 -26.11
CA PHE A 140 2.52 -3.69 -25.74
C PHE A 140 3.46 -2.49 -25.49
N TYR A 141 4.08 -2.45 -24.31
CA TYR A 141 5.05 -1.46 -23.93
C TYR A 141 6.29 -2.08 -23.25
N MET A 142 7.46 -1.84 -23.85
CA MET A 142 8.75 -2.32 -23.34
C MET A 142 9.79 -1.21 -23.45
N PRO A 143 10.19 -0.56 -22.35
CA PRO A 143 11.30 0.38 -22.38
C PRO A 143 12.61 -0.31 -22.78
N VAL A 144 13.30 0.24 -23.78
CA VAL A 144 14.59 -0.31 -24.21
C VAL A 144 15.67 0.04 -23.18
N GLN A 145 16.14 -0.95 -22.45
CA GLN A 145 17.15 -0.79 -21.40
C GLN A 145 18.56 -1.08 -21.91
N ARG A 146 18.69 -1.92 -22.96
CA ARG A 146 19.98 -2.33 -23.52
C ARG A 146 19.87 -2.65 -25.00
N VAL A 147 20.90 -2.31 -25.75
CA VAL A 147 21.09 -2.80 -27.12
C VAL A 147 22.05 -3.98 -27.10
N CYS A 148 21.62 -5.14 -27.58
CA CYS A 148 22.43 -6.32 -27.73
C CYS A 148 23.00 -6.37 -29.16
N ARG A 149 24.31 -6.35 -29.30
CA ARG A 149 24.99 -6.48 -30.56
C ARG A 149 26.24 -7.36 -30.40
N PRO A 150 26.06 -8.71 -30.36
CA PRO A 150 27.17 -9.61 -30.19
C PRO A 150 28.16 -9.59 -31.36
N ASP A 151 27.67 -9.30 -32.60
CA ASP A 151 28.46 -9.17 -33.79
C ASP A 151 27.83 -8.16 -34.77
N HIS A 152 28.39 -8.07 -36.00
CA HIS A 152 27.93 -7.12 -37.02
C HIS A 152 26.64 -7.58 -37.76
N THR A 153 26.22 -8.83 -37.57
CA THR A 153 25.05 -9.41 -38.25
C THR A 153 23.77 -9.32 -37.42
N PHE A 154 23.89 -9.14 -36.11
CA PHE A 154 22.75 -9.10 -35.20
C PHE A 154 22.71 -7.80 -34.38
N ARG A 155 21.51 -7.23 -34.30
CA ARG A 155 21.18 -6.11 -33.41
C ARG A 155 19.81 -6.35 -32.80
N GLY A 156 19.72 -6.45 -31.49
CA GLY A 156 18.49 -6.63 -30.74
C GLY A 156 18.33 -5.58 -29.64
N PHE A 157 17.09 -5.29 -29.30
CA PHE A 157 16.75 -4.47 -28.16
C PHE A 157 16.35 -5.36 -26.99
N GLN A 158 16.73 -5.01 -25.79
CA GLN A 158 16.41 -5.73 -24.57
C GLN A 158 15.78 -4.80 -23.55
N GLY A 159 14.73 -5.26 -22.87
CA GLY A 159 14.04 -4.55 -21.82
C GLY A 159 13.08 -5.47 -21.09
N GLN A 160 12.50 -4.96 -20.03
CA GLN A 160 11.41 -5.62 -19.32
C GLN A 160 10.10 -5.18 -19.98
N ILE A 161 9.17 -6.12 -20.18
CA ILE A 161 7.81 -5.81 -20.65
C ILE A 161 7.07 -5.23 -19.45
N GLU A 162 6.63 -3.97 -19.57
CA GLU A 162 5.88 -3.26 -18.52
C GLU A 162 4.36 -3.37 -18.74
N ALA A 163 3.92 -3.58 -20.00
CA ALA A 163 2.52 -3.78 -20.32
C ALA A 163 2.35 -4.63 -21.58
N GLY A 164 1.23 -5.36 -21.64
CA GLY A 164 0.85 -6.20 -22.77
C GLY A 164 1.69 -7.47 -22.94
N GLU A 165 1.51 -8.13 -24.07
CA GLU A 165 2.25 -9.33 -24.45
C GLU A 165 2.81 -9.22 -25.87
N VAL A 166 3.88 -9.97 -26.18
CA VAL A 166 4.47 -10.07 -27.51
C VAL A 166 4.83 -11.51 -27.83
N LYS A 167 4.62 -11.89 -29.07
CA LYS A 167 4.92 -13.24 -29.61
C LYS A 167 6.00 -13.14 -30.67
N VAL A 168 6.72 -14.24 -30.87
CA VAL A 168 7.72 -14.33 -31.92
C VAL A 168 7.04 -14.21 -33.29
N GLY A 169 7.43 -13.20 -34.06
CA GLY A 169 6.85 -12.90 -35.38
C GLY A 169 5.97 -11.64 -35.40
N ASP A 170 5.67 -11.07 -34.25
CA ASP A 170 4.92 -9.80 -34.18
C ASP A 170 5.75 -8.62 -34.70
N GLU A 171 5.11 -7.74 -35.45
CA GLU A 171 5.74 -6.49 -35.90
C GLU A 171 5.69 -5.44 -34.80
N MET A 172 6.85 -4.84 -34.53
CA MET A 172 7.01 -3.90 -33.43
C MET A 172 7.47 -2.54 -33.96
N THR A 173 6.92 -1.48 -33.37
CA THR A 173 7.34 -0.10 -33.67
C THR A 173 8.13 0.45 -32.52
N THR A 174 9.34 0.96 -32.81
CA THR A 174 10.15 1.71 -31.82
C THR A 174 9.75 3.18 -31.86
N LEU A 175 9.42 3.72 -30.67
CA LEU A 175 9.22 5.15 -30.48
C LEU A 175 10.52 5.81 -30.02
N PRO A 176 10.79 7.07 -30.41
CA PRO A 176 11.98 7.80 -30.01
C PRO A 176 11.97 8.19 -28.52
#